data_ea5deb3116fb0a0edc6c5c7bacdd35df
#
_entry.id   ea5deb3116fb0a0edc6c5c7bacdd35df
#
_cell.length_a   1.000
_cell.length_b   1.000
_cell.length_c   1.000
_cell.angle_alpha   90.00
_cell.angle_beta   90.00
_cell.angle_gamma   90.00
#
_symmetry.space_group_name_H-M   'P 1'
#
loop_
_entity.id
_entity.type
_entity.pdbx_description
1 polymer ?
#
loop_
_entity_poly.entity_id
_entity_poly.type
_entity_poly.pdbx_seq_one_letter_code
_entity_poly.pdbx_strand_id
1 'polypeptide(L)'
;MNRPAEPDPAELLPLTPVAFDILLTLLDGDAHGYAIMRSVQDRTGGQTSLHAGTLYRALSRLVDAGMIEERDSPPKGASDERRRYYRVTRLGRRVASAEARRLDSQLGAARAHGLLGSA
;
A
#
# COMPACT_ATOMS: atom_id res chain seq x y z
N MET A 1 7.48 -31.40 -2.23
CA MET A 1 7.50 -30.28 -3.17
C MET A 1 7.61 -28.97 -2.39
N ASN A 2 8.63 -28.22 -2.68
CA ASN A 2 8.90 -27.00 -1.92
C ASN A 2 8.17 -25.81 -2.53
N ARG A 3 7.42 -25.09 -1.72
CA ARG A 3 6.93 -23.81 -2.13
C ARG A 3 8.10 -22.84 -2.23
N PRO A 4 8.10 -21.94 -3.23
CA PRO A 4 9.06 -20.88 -3.19
C PRO A 4 8.93 -20.14 -1.87
N ALA A 5 10.04 -19.85 -1.23
CA ALA A 5 10.01 -19.07 -0.01
C ALA A 5 9.45 -17.69 -0.32
N GLU A 6 8.68 -17.11 0.61
CA GLU A 6 8.33 -15.71 0.51
C GLU A 6 9.60 -14.88 0.43
N PRO A 7 9.63 -13.84 -0.42
CA PRO A 7 10.77 -12.94 -0.41
C PRO A 7 10.93 -12.31 0.96
N ASP A 8 12.16 -11.99 1.31
CA ASP A 8 12.42 -11.18 2.49
C ASP A 8 11.76 -9.81 2.25
N PRO A 9 10.91 -9.33 3.16
CA PRO A 9 10.32 -8.01 3.00
C PRO A 9 11.33 -6.91 2.70
N ALA A 10 12.54 -7.00 3.25
CA ALA A 10 13.59 -6.02 3.00
C ALA A 10 13.99 -5.94 1.53
N GLU A 11 13.86 -7.02 0.78
CA GLU A 11 14.19 -7.05 -0.66
C GLU A 11 13.20 -6.27 -1.50
N LEU A 12 12.02 -5.99 -0.96
CA LEU A 12 10.97 -5.27 -1.66
C LEU A 12 10.96 -3.78 -1.32
N LEU A 13 11.92 -3.33 -0.54
CA LEU A 13 12.04 -1.93 -0.12
C LEU A 13 13.09 -1.19 -0.96
N PRO A 14 12.95 0.12 -1.11
CA PRO A 14 11.87 0.93 -0.59
C PRO A 14 10.62 0.81 -1.44
N LEU A 15 9.47 0.98 -0.84
CA LEU A 15 8.23 1.12 -1.59
C LEU A 15 8.12 2.53 -2.16
N THR A 16 7.44 2.65 -3.31
CA THR A 16 7.04 3.98 -3.75
C THR A 16 6.00 4.54 -2.78
N PRO A 17 5.88 5.87 -2.67
CA PRO A 17 4.83 6.46 -1.83
C PRO A 17 3.44 5.96 -2.18
N VAL A 18 3.12 5.82 -3.46
CA VAL A 18 1.81 5.33 -3.90
C VAL A 18 1.59 3.89 -3.44
N ALA A 19 2.59 3.03 -3.60
CA ALA A 19 2.47 1.63 -3.17
C ALA A 19 2.22 1.53 -1.65
N PHE A 20 2.95 2.32 -0.87
CA PHE A 20 2.77 2.31 0.57
C PHE A 20 1.39 2.82 0.96
N ASP A 21 0.92 3.89 0.32
CA ASP A 21 -0.42 4.43 0.57
C ASP A 21 -1.52 3.41 0.23
N ILE A 22 -1.35 2.65 -0.83
CA ILE A 22 -2.29 1.58 -1.19
C ILE A 22 -2.32 0.53 -0.08
N LEU A 23 -1.16 0.08 0.38
CA LEU A 23 -1.10 -0.92 1.45
C LEU A 23 -1.75 -0.38 2.73
N LEU A 24 -1.48 0.86 3.09
CA LEU A 24 -2.10 1.49 4.27
C LEU A 24 -3.63 1.49 4.15
N THR A 25 -4.14 1.82 2.98
CA THR A 25 -5.58 1.83 2.73
C THR A 25 -6.17 0.44 2.94
N LEU A 26 -5.53 -0.59 2.37
CA LEU A 26 -6.04 -1.95 2.44
C LEU A 26 -5.89 -2.58 3.82
N LEU A 27 -5.03 -2.03 4.68
CA LEU A 27 -4.97 -2.46 6.07
C LEU A 27 -6.24 -2.06 6.85
N ASP A 28 -6.95 -1.04 6.38
CA ASP A 28 -8.23 -0.64 6.97
C ASP A 28 -9.38 -1.54 6.51
N GLY A 29 -9.20 -2.27 5.43
CA GLY A 29 -10.22 -3.16 4.88
C GLY A 29 -10.08 -3.30 3.39
N ASP A 30 -10.69 -4.34 2.86
CA ASP A 30 -10.68 -4.59 1.42
C ASP A 30 -11.40 -3.46 0.69
N ALA A 31 -10.90 -3.09 -0.48
CA ALA A 31 -11.42 -1.95 -1.21
C ALA A 31 -11.25 -2.12 -2.72
N HIS A 32 -12.12 -1.47 -3.48
CA HIS A 32 -11.99 -1.39 -4.93
C HIS A 32 -11.12 -0.20 -5.32
N GLY A 33 -10.67 -0.20 -6.58
CA GLY A 33 -9.70 0.79 -7.05
C GLY A 33 -10.12 2.24 -6.84
N TYR A 34 -11.40 2.57 -7.08
CA TYR A 34 -11.88 3.94 -6.89
C TYR A 34 -11.79 4.37 -5.43
N ALA A 35 -12.19 3.49 -4.52
CA ALA A 35 -12.10 3.78 -3.09
C ALA A 35 -10.65 3.94 -2.65
N ILE A 36 -9.74 3.13 -3.19
CA ILE A 36 -8.32 3.25 -2.92
C ILE A 36 -7.81 4.62 -3.38
N MET A 37 -8.18 5.02 -4.59
CA MET A 37 -7.77 6.32 -5.14
C MET A 37 -8.23 7.47 -4.24
N ARG A 38 -9.47 7.45 -3.81
CA ARG A 38 -10.01 8.47 -2.92
C ARG A 38 -9.30 8.50 -1.59
N SER A 39 -9.03 7.32 -1.02
CA SER A 39 -8.35 7.21 0.26
C SER A 39 -6.94 7.79 0.18
N VAL A 40 -6.21 7.50 -0.89
CA VAL A 40 -4.86 8.04 -1.09
C VAL A 40 -4.91 9.57 -1.22
N GLN A 41 -5.85 10.09 -2.01
CA GLN A 41 -6.01 11.54 -2.17
C GLN A 41 -6.35 12.22 -0.84
N ASP A 42 -7.25 11.62 -0.07
CA ASP A 42 -7.65 12.17 1.23
C ASP A 42 -6.49 12.16 2.22
N ARG A 43 -5.71 11.08 2.24
CA ARG A 43 -4.56 10.93 3.14
C ARG A 43 -3.47 11.96 2.87
N THR A 44 -3.29 12.31 1.60
CA THR A 44 -2.26 13.27 1.20
C THR A 44 -2.76 14.71 1.18
N GLY A 45 -4.00 14.94 1.60
CA GLY A 45 -4.60 16.27 1.56
C GLY A 45 -4.75 16.83 0.14
N GLY A 46 -4.88 15.95 -0.84
CA GLY A 46 -5.00 16.34 -2.23
C GLY A 46 -3.69 16.73 -2.91
N GLN A 47 -2.57 16.63 -2.21
CA GLN A 47 -1.27 16.98 -2.79
C GLN A 47 -0.81 15.98 -3.83
N THR A 48 -1.23 14.73 -3.70
CA THR A 48 -0.91 13.71 -4.68
C THR A 48 -2.09 13.57 -5.63
N SER A 49 -1.89 14.03 -6.87
CA SER A 49 -2.87 13.80 -7.92
C SER A 49 -2.60 12.44 -8.52
N LEU A 50 -3.46 11.49 -8.22
CA LEU A 50 -3.28 10.11 -8.65
C LEU A 50 -4.19 9.83 -9.84
N HIS A 51 -3.59 9.68 -11.01
CA HIS A 51 -4.33 9.31 -12.20
C HIS A 51 -4.67 7.81 -12.17
N ALA A 52 -5.80 7.46 -12.78
CA ALA A 52 -6.27 6.08 -12.80
C ALA A 52 -5.22 5.12 -13.38
N GLY A 53 -4.52 5.53 -14.44
CA GLY A 53 -3.47 4.70 -15.03
C GLY A 53 -2.33 4.43 -14.08
N THR A 54 -1.91 5.43 -13.31
CA THR A 54 -0.86 5.28 -12.31
C THR A 54 -1.31 4.35 -11.20
N LEU A 55 -2.55 4.51 -10.74
CA LEU A 55 -3.12 3.64 -9.71
C LEU A 55 -3.14 2.18 -10.18
N TYR A 56 -3.67 1.93 -11.37
CA TYR A 56 -3.83 0.55 -11.83
C TYR A 56 -2.49 -0.11 -12.12
N ARG A 57 -1.49 0.64 -12.57
CA ARG A 57 -0.13 0.10 -12.70
C ARG A 57 0.46 -0.27 -11.34
N ALA A 58 0.24 0.57 -10.34
CA ALA A 58 0.72 0.28 -8.99
C ALA A 58 0.01 -0.95 -8.41
N LEU A 59 -1.31 -1.04 -8.58
CA LEU A 59 -2.07 -2.22 -8.15
C LEU A 59 -1.57 -3.49 -8.82
N SER A 60 -1.34 -3.44 -10.13
CA SER A 60 -0.84 -4.58 -10.88
C SER A 60 0.53 -5.05 -10.37
N ARG A 61 1.43 -4.12 -10.10
CA ARG A 61 2.75 -4.46 -9.56
C ARG A 61 2.65 -5.08 -8.17
N LEU A 62 1.75 -4.57 -7.34
CA LEU A 62 1.57 -5.12 -6.00
C LEU A 62 0.97 -6.52 -6.05
N VAL A 63 0.05 -6.77 -6.98
CA VAL A 63 -0.50 -8.11 -7.20
C VAL A 63 0.61 -9.06 -7.67
N ASP A 64 1.39 -8.64 -8.65
CA ASP A 64 2.47 -9.47 -9.20
C ASP A 64 3.53 -9.79 -8.15
N ALA A 65 3.77 -8.89 -7.23
CA ALA A 65 4.73 -9.10 -6.15
C ALA A 65 4.15 -9.89 -4.97
N GLY A 66 2.85 -10.21 -5.02
CA GLY A 66 2.21 -10.98 -3.95
C GLY A 66 1.86 -10.19 -2.70
N MET A 67 1.92 -8.86 -2.77
CA MET A 67 1.62 -8.01 -1.61
C MET A 67 0.13 -7.74 -1.43
N ILE A 68 -0.62 -7.78 -2.52
CA ILE A 68 -2.08 -7.71 -2.49
C ILE A 68 -2.63 -8.79 -3.41
N GLU A 69 -3.91 -9.07 -3.27
CA GLU A 69 -4.58 -10.01 -4.19
C GLU A 69 -5.96 -9.48 -4.52
N GLU A 70 -6.45 -9.87 -5.69
CA GLU A 70 -7.80 -9.53 -6.11
C GLU A 70 -8.79 -10.48 -5.44
N ARG A 71 -9.95 -9.95 -5.10
CA ARG A 71 -11.08 -10.75 -4.64
C ARG A 71 -12.07 -10.93 -5.76
N ASP A 72 -12.54 -12.16 -5.93
CA ASP A 72 -13.58 -12.46 -6.90
C ASP A 72 -14.95 -11.97 -6.45
N SER A 73 -15.14 -11.86 -5.15
CA SER A 73 -16.40 -11.41 -4.56
C SER A 73 -16.18 -10.16 -3.75
N PRO A 74 -17.12 -9.20 -3.81
CA PRO A 74 -17.02 -8.01 -2.99
C PRO A 74 -17.13 -8.34 -1.50
N PRO A 75 -16.61 -7.48 -0.61
CA PRO A 75 -16.81 -7.65 0.81
C PRO A 75 -18.30 -7.64 1.14
N LYS A 76 -18.65 -8.26 2.26
CA LYS A 76 -20.03 -8.26 2.74
C LYS A 76 -20.54 -6.83 2.89
N GLY A 77 -21.71 -6.57 2.29
CA GLY A 77 -22.29 -5.24 2.32
C GLY A 77 -21.90 -4.33 1.18
N ALA A 78 -21.02 -4.78 0.28
CA ALA A 78 -20.65 -4.00 -0.88
C ALA A 78 -21.81 -3.95 -1.88
N SER A 79 -22.02 -2.78 -2.48
CA SER A 79 -23.15 -2.55 -3.37
C SER A 79 -22.86 -2.80 -4.83
N ASP A 80 -21.60 -2.95 -5.23
CA ASP A 80 -21.23 -3.09 -6.63
C ASP A 80 -20.38 -4.34 -6.85
N GLU A 81 -21.03 -5.39 -7.37
CA GLU A 81 -20.39 -6.66 -7.62
C GLU A 81 -19.47 -6.66 -8.84
N ARG A 82 -19.54 -5.63 -9.69
CA ARG A 82 -18.72 -5.54 -10.89
C ARG A 82 -17.34 -4.99 -10.63
N ARG A 83 -17.16 -4.31 -9.50
CA ARG A 83 -15.88 -3.69 -9.16
C ARG A 83 -14.93 -4.74 -8.63
N ARG A 84 -13.68 -4.64 -9.08
CA ARG A 84 -12.62 -5.49 -8.52
C ARG A 84 -12.25 -4.98 -7.15
N TYR A 85 -12.20 -5.89 -6.19
CA TYR A 85 -11.75 -5.60 -4.85
C TYR A 85 -10.37 -6.18 -4.65
N TYR A 86 -9.62 -5.55 -3.79
CA TYR A 86 -8.26 -5.96 -3.45
C TYR A 86 -8.16 -6.13 -1.95
N ARG A 87 -7.28 -7.01 -1.53
CA ARG A 87 -6.95 -7.15 -0.12
C ARG A 87 -5.46 -7.33 0.06
N VAL A 88 -4.95 -6.88 1.20
CA VAL A 88 -3.54 -7.05 1.53
C VAL A 88 -3.29 -8.50 1.93
N THR A 89 -2.16 -9.05 1.47
CA THR A 89 -1.74 -10.40 1.84
C THR A 89 -0.87 -10.34 3.10
N ARG A 90 -0.55 -11.52 3.64
CA ARG A 90 0.42 -11.61 4.73
C ARG A 90 1.75 -10.95 4.34
N LEU A 91 2.25 -11.24 3.14
CA LEU A 91 3.48 -10.60 2.66
C LEU A 91 3.33 -9.09 2.61
N GLY A 92 2.21 -8.60 2.09
CA GLY A 92 1.96 -7.15 2.02
C GLY A 92 1.99 -6.48 3.40
N ARG A 93 1.43 -7.14 4.42
CA ARG A 93 1.51 -6.64 5.80
C ARG A 93 2.93 -6.57 6.31
N ARG A 94 3.72 -7.60 6.02
CA ARG A 94 5.13 -7.66 6.45
C ARG A 94 5.96 -6.60 5.76
N VAL A 95 5.72 -6.38 4.47
CA VAL A 95 6.43 -5.35 3.71
C VAL A 95 6.04 -3.95 4.20
N ALA A 96 4.75 -3.71 4.45
CA ALA A 96 4.29 -2.44 4.99
C ALA A 96 4.93 -2.14 6.35
N SER A 97 5.03 -3.15 7.21
CA SER A 97 5.69 -3.01 8.51
C SER A 97 7.17 -2.67 8.34
N ALA A 98 7.86 -3.34 7.43
CA ALA A 98 9.28 -3.08 7.17
C ALA A 98 9.50 -1.68 6.61
N GLU A 99 8.62 -1.23 5.71
CA GLU A 99 8.69 0.12 5.17
C GLU A 99 8.45 1.17 6.26
N ALA A 100 7.47 0.95 7.11
CA ALA A 100 7.19 1.86 8.23
C ALA A 100 8.43 2.02 9.13
N ARG A 101 9.11 0.91 9.44
CA ARG A 101 10.33 0.96 10.24
C ARG A 101 11.45 1.70 9.53
N ARG A 102 11.59 1.49 8.22
CA ARG A 102 12.59 2.18 7.41
C ARG A 102 12.35 3.70 7.44
N LEU A 103 11.10 4.11 7.24
CA LEU A 103 10.72 5.52 7.26
C LEU A 103 10.91 6.13 8.64
N ASP A 104 10.57 5.39 9.70
CA ASP A 104 10.74 5.86 11.06
C ASP A 104 12.22 6.12 11.38
N SER A 105 13.10 5.22 10.95
CA SER A 105 14.53 5.39 11.11
C SER A 105 15.05 6.63 10.38
N GLN A 106 14.62 6.83 9.14
CA GLN A 106 15.00 8.01 8.37
C GLN A 106 14.48 9.29 9.02
N LEU A 107 13.25 9.25 9.50
CA LEU A 107 12.64 10.40 10.15
C LEU A 107 13.38 10.74 11.44
N GLY A 108 13.80 9.74 12.20
CA GLY A 108 14.62 9.94 13.38
C GLY A 108 15.93 10.65 13.08
N ALA A 109 16.61 10.24 12.00
CA ALA A 109 17.83 10.92 11.55
C ALA A 109 17.55 12.36 11.14
N ALA A 110 16.44 12.59 10.43
CA ALA A 110 16.05 13.95 10.02
C ALA A 110 15.80 14.84 11.23
N ARG A 111 15.14 14.32 12.26
CA ARG A 111 14.91 15.07 13.51
C ARG A 111 16.22 15.40 14.20
N ALA A 112 17.16 14.46 14.23
CA ALA A 112 18.46 14.69 14.86
C ALA A 112 19.23 15.80 14.17
N HIS A 113 19.00 16.02 12.88
CA HIS A 113 19.61 17.10 12.12
C HIS A 113 18.77 18.39 12.12
N GLY A 114 17.67 18.44 12.86
CA GLY A 114 16.83 19.61 12.96
C GLY A 114 16.00 19.93 11.73
N LEU A 115 15.82 18.95 10.83
CA LEU A 115 15.14 19.20 9.56
C LEU A 115 13.64 19.42 9.70
N LEU A 116 13.05 18.97 10.81
CA LEU A 116 11.61 19.13 11.07
C LEU A 116 11.31 20.37 11.91
N GLY A 117 12.33 21.16 12.17
CA GLY A 117 12.21 22.33 13.03
C GLY A 117 12.14 21.92 14.50
N SER A 118 12.09 22.92 15.37
CA SER A 118 11.85 22.69 16.79
C SER A 118 10.35 22.52 16.99
N ALA A 119 9.98 21.35 17.40
CA ALA A 119 8.58 21.09 17.71
C ALA A 119 8.26 21.63 19.09
#